data_bfd3ef2f650fd1bcb941421e8f639d39
#
_entry.id   bfd3ef2f650fd1bcb941421e8f639d39
#
_cell.length_a   1.000
_cell.length_b   1.000
_cell.length_c   1.000
_cell.angle_alpha   90.00
_cell.angle_beta   90.00
_cell.angle_gamma   90.00
#
_symmetry.space_group_name_H-M   'P 1'
#
loop_
_entity.id
_entity.type
_entity.pdbx_description
1 polymer ?
#
loop_
_entity_poly.entity_id
_entity_poly.type
_entity_poly.pdbx_seq_one_letter_code
_entity_poly.pdbx_strand_id
1 'polypeptide(L)'
;MSSSIFGPLTGFLERVNSLNAPYQALSYDEQKAMTIWQRVKFYNWTFELCALGVLFLVYAFYKFGNSVNLKRGNQIFQSLHSFLANDLKFSRVGFNINDSKIFTVEHQNTWFSSFATGRSAIKSINLNLHLVARSNPFSMCLEYLLGFFFASLKSKQLEEFMEIVIRPNGILVTSESAHPNKNAHEILTKFRFVTSIVNKEFMNQARTENYFLSIAHTSENDKLPNNFVYMSDVNQLSGFMFHYSKPYEVLSQAGNLLKYISFTDLPVNPPRDDKEWESSIEPKAIIRCAVPQNENELKLLNQIISLVVEICDGFTQDLVQQSPNLFITNDILKRTTNLRQQELNKIKKFMKETELELAKEKKLELEKAKRRQLKASGQQEKVDQKMKEKRERRLKNKQRTRFQ
;
A
#
# COMPACT_ATOMS: atom_id res chain seq x y z
N MET A 1 -37.09 -13.30 -22.17
CA MET A 1 -37.76 -12.61 -21.03
C MET A 1 -36.70 -11.76 -20.34
N SER A 2 -36.53 -10.53 -20.81
CA SER A 2 -35.67 -9.53 -20.16
C SER A 2 -36.56 -8.74 -19.20
N SER A 3 -36.69 -9.24 -17.95
CA SER A 3 -37.23 -8.43 -16.88
C SER A 3 -36.28 -7.27 -16.66
N SER A 4 -36.66 -6.08 -17.12
CA SER A 4 -35.82 -4.91 -17.01
C SER A 4 -35.54 -4.63 -15.52
N ILE A 5 -34.28 -4.62 -15.17
CA ILE A 5 -33.76 -4.22 -13.84
C ILE A 5 -34.33 -2.85 -13.40
N PHE A 6 -34.84 -2.09 -14.38
CA PHE A 6 -35.42 -0.75 -14.19
C PHE A 6 -36.95 -0.75 -13.91
N GLY A 7 -37.63 -1.91 -13.91
CA GLY A 7 -39.06 -1.98 -13.64
C GLY A 7 -39.51 -1.37 -12.32
N PRO A 8 -38.81 -1.61 -11.18
CA PRO A 8 -39.16 -0.98 -9.90
C PRO A 8 -38.94 0.54 -9.91
N LEU A 9 -37.96 1.02 -10.67
CA LEU A 9 -37.59 2.43 -10.74
C LEU A 9 -38.61 3.23 -11.58
N THR A 10 -39.08 2.63 -12.68
CA THR A 10 -40.15 3.23 -13.51
C THR A 10 -41.47 3.32 -12.75
N GLY A 11 -41.87 2.25 -12.02
CA GLY A 11 -43.07 2.27 -11.18
C GLY A 11 -42.97 3.30 -10.02
N PHE A 12 -41.79 3.53 -9.47
CA PHE A 12 -41.55 4.58 -8.49
C PHE A 12 -41.70 5.98 -9.12
N LEU A 13 -41.11 6.21 -10.28
CA LEU A 13 -41.20 7.48 -11.01
C LEU A 13 -42.66 7.79 -11.43
N GLU A 14 -43.44 6.80 -11.88
CA GLU A 14 -44.83 6.93 -12.18
C GLU A 14 -45.66 7.32 -10.95
N ARG A 15 -45.42 6.71 -9.79
CA ARG A 15 -46.06 7.07 -8.51
C ARG A 15 -45.72 8.49 -8.08
N VAL A 16 -44.46 8.89 -8.21
CA VAL A 16 -44.00 10.24 -7.88
C VAL A 16 -44.70 11.25 -8.79
N ASN A 17 -44.78 10.95 -10.08
CA ASN A 17 -45.44 11.85 -11.05
C ASN A 17 -46.94 11.95 -10.81
N SER A 18 -47.60 10.84 -10.38
CA SER A 18 -49.05 10.85 -10.06
C SER A 18 -49.38 11.65 -8.82
N LEU A 19 -48.46 11.90 -7.89
CA LEU A 19 -48.71 12.75 -6.69
C LEU A 19 -49.02 14.18 -7.03
N ASN A 20 -48.48 14.73 -8.13
CA ASN A 20 -48.72 16.09 -8.60
C ASN A 20 -49.60 16.15 -9.83
N ALA A 21 -50.21 15.03 -10.23
CA ALA A 21 -51.15 15.01 -11.37
C ALA A 21 -52.31 16.07 -11.25
N PRO A 22 -52.90 16.31 -10.07
CA PRO A 22 -53.92 17.33 -9.91
C PRO A 22 -53.42 18.76 -10.20
N TYR A 23 -52.17 19.08 -9.82
CA TYR A 23 -51.54 20.36 -10.09
C TYR A 23 -51.13 20.51 -11.57
N GLN A 24 -50.66 19.45 -12.20
CA GLN A 24 -50.28 19.42 -13.60
C GLN A 24 -51.48 19.47 -14.56
N ALA A 25 -52.65 19.02 -14.12
CA ALA A 25 -53.87 19.05 -14.89
C ALA A 25 -54.52 20.46 -15.01
N LEU A 26 -54.05 21.41 -14.17
CA LEU A 26 -54.50 22.80 -14.25
C LEU A 26 -53.95 23.49 -15.50
N SER A 27 -54.79 24.31 -16.16
CA SER A 27 -54.37 25.14 -17.29
C SER A 27 -53.33 26.18 -16.83
N TYR A 28 -52.49 26.64 -17.77
CA TYR A 28 -51.48 27.67 -17.48
C TYR A 28 -52.07 28.95 -16.89
N ASP A 29 -53.23 29.35 -17.38
CA ASP A 29 -53.90 30.56 -16.92
C ASP A 29 -54.44 30.40 -15.49
N GLU A 30 -54.94 29.24 -15.13
CA GLU A 30 -55.38 28.92 -13.76
C GLU A 30 -54.18 28.90 -12.82
N GLN A 31 -53.05 28.27 -13.21
CA GLN A 31 -51.84 28.29 -12.42
C GLN A 31 -51.28 29.70 -12.21
N LYS A 32 -51.42 30.56 -13.22
CA LYS A 32 -50.96 31.94 -13.16
C LYS A 32 -51.85 32.80 -12.26
N ALA A 33 -53.16 32.55 -12.24
CA ALA A 33 -54.12 33.25 -11.40
C ALA A 33 -53.96 32.91 -9.90
N MET A 34 -53.37 31.78 -9.56
CA MET A 34 -53.14 31.39 -8.16
C MET A 34 -52.11 32.27 -7.49
N THR A 35 -52.36 32.67 -6.25
CA THR A 35 -51.36 33.30 -5.39
C THR A 35 -50.25 32.32 -5.00
N ILE A 36 -49.07 32.83 -4.65
CA ILE A 36 -47.89 31.97 -4.26
C ILE A 36 -48.30 31.00 -3.16
N TRP A 37 -49.05 31.43 -2.15
CA TRP A 37 -49.49 30.57 -1.04
C TRP A 37 -50.47 29.47 -1.47
N GLN A 38 -51.35 29.74 -2.43
CA GLN A 38 -52.24 28.73 -2.99
C GLN A 38 -51.47 27.69 -3.78
N ARG A 39 -50.45 28.07 -4.56
CA ARG A 39 -49.58 27.17 -5.30
C ARG A 39 -48.81 26.25 -4.32
N VAL A 40 -48.21 26.83 -3.28
CA VAL A 40 -47.45 26.06 -2.26
C VAL A 40 -48.36 25.07 -1.54
N LYS A 41 -49.62 25.42 -1.22
CA LYS A 41 -50.55 24.50 -0.56
C LYS A 41 -51.10 23.42 -1.48
N PHE A 42 -51.30 23.71 -2.76
CA PHE A 42 -51.90 22.79 -3.73
C PHE A 42 -50.87 21.79 -4.29
N TYR A 43 -49.60 22.18 -4.35
CA TYR A 43 -48.50 21.33 -4.76
C TYR A 43 -48.13 20.31 -3.69
N ASN A 44 -47.97 19.03 -4.09
CA ASN A 44 -47.58 17.98 -3.16
C ASN A 44 -46.04 17.91 -3.05
N TRP A 45 -45.51 18.39 -1.95
CA TRP A 45 -44.06 18.49 -1.65
C TRP A 45 -43.44 17.19 -1.14
N THR A 46 -44.17 16.07 -1.12
CA THR A 46 -43.70 14.82 -0.52
C THR A 46 -42.40 14.33 -1.13
N PHE A 47 -42.28 14.43 -2.46
CA PHE A 47 -41.07 13.99 -3.16
C PHE A 47 -39.87 14.89 -2.87
N GLU A 48 -40.05 16.19 -2.95
CA GLU A 48 -38.99 17.17 -2.66
C GLU A 48 -38.53 17.09 -1.21
N LEU A 49 -39.47 16.91 -0.26
CA LEU A 49 -39.12 16.70 1.14
C LEU A 49 -38.38 15.38 1.36
N CYS A 50 -38.77 14.29 0.69
CA CYS A 50 -38.00 13.02 0.73
C CYS A 50 -36.62 13.21 0.12
N ALA A 51 -36.50 13.89 -1.03
CA ALA A 51 -35.21 14.16 -1.65
C ALA A 51 -34.30 15.00 -0.75
N LEU A 52 -34.83 16.07 -0.15
CA LEU A 52 -34.12 16.89 0.82
C LEU A 52 -33.75 16.09 2.06
N GLY A 53 -34.63 15.20 2.55
CA GLY A 53 -34.34 14.29 3.65
C GLY A 53 -33.16 13.36 3.35
N VAL A 54 -33.12 12.77 2.17
CA VAL A 54 -31.98 11.93 1.72
C VAL A 54 -30.70 12.76 1.64
N LEU A 55 -30.74 13.95 1.05
CA LEU A 55 -29.55 14.83 0.97
C LEU A 55 -29.07 15.23 2.37
N PHE A 56 -29.99 15.54 3.27
CA PHE A 56 -29.65 15.85 4.66
C PHE A 56 -29.00 14.65 5.36
N LEU A 57 -29.52 13.43 5.19
CA LEU A 57 -28.92 12.22 5.73
C LEU A 57 -27.51 11.99 5.19
N VAL A 58 -27.31 12.11 3.88
CA VAL A 58 -25.96 11.98 3.26
C VAL A 58 -25.01 13.02 3.86
N TYR A 59 -25.44 14.27 4.00
CA TYR A 59 -24.64 15.32 4.61
C TYR A 59 -24.33 15.05 6.09
N ALA A 60 -25.30 14.56 6.85
CA ALA A 60 -25.13 14.20 8.25
C ALA A 60 -24.11 13.07 8.41
N PHE A 61 -24.21 11.99 7.60
CA PHE A 61 -23.24 10.90 7.59
C PHE A 61 -21.84 11.38 7.20
N TYR A 62 -21.75 12.26 6.20
CA TYR A 62 -20.48 12.86 5.80
C TYR A 62 -19.81 13.61 6.96
N LYS A 63 -20.55 14.52 7.61
CA LYS A 63 -20.04 15.31 8.75
C LYS A 63 -19.68 14.43 9.94
N PHE A 64 -20.53 13.48 10.28
CA PHE A 64 -20.33 12.57 11.40
C PHE A 64 -19.11 11.68 11.16
N GLY A 65 -19.00 11.02 10.00
CA GLY A 65 -17.88 10.16 9.63
C GLY A 65 -16.54 10.89 9.65
N ASN A 66 -16.48 12.09 9.08
CA ASN A 66 -15.30 12.93 9.11
C ASN A 66 -14.90 13.33 10.54
N SER A 67 -15.87 13.69 11.37
CA SER A 67 -15.62 14.07 12.77
C SER A 67 -15.04 12.91 13.58
N VAL A 68 -15.58 11.69 13.40
CA VAL A 68 -15.09 10.47 14.07
C VAL A 68 -13.66 10.16 13.67
N ASN A 69 -13.35 10.18 12.35
CA ASN A 69 -12.00 9.91 11.86
C ASN A 69 -11.00 10.96 12.36
N LEU A 70 -11.35 12.25 12.29
CA LEU A 70 -10.49 13.33 12.74
C LEU A 70 -10.21 13.23 14.26
N LYS A 71 -11.22 12.93 15.06
CA LYS A 71 -11.07 12.75 16.52
C LYS A 71 -10.14 11.58 16.84
N ARG A 72 -10.31 10.44 16.16
CA ARG A 72 -9.42 9.28 16.31
C ARG A 72 -7.98 9.58 15.90
N GLY A 73 -7.80 10.20 14.73
CA GLY A 73 -6.48 10.64 14.26
C GLY A 73 -5.81 11.59 15.24
N ASN A 74 -6.52 12.58 15.74
CA ASN A 74 -6.01 13.52 16.76
C ASN A 74 -5.53 12.80 18.02
N GLN A 75 -6.31 11.89 18.57
CA GLN A 75 -5.94 11.14 19.80
C GLN A 75 -4.65 10.36 19.61
N ILE A 76 -4.54 9.63 18.48
CA ILE A 76 -3.35 8.80 18.19
C ILE A 76 -2.12 9.69 17.98
N PHE A 77 -2.23 10.71 17.13
CA PHE A 77 -1.07 11.54 16.80
C PHE A 77 -0.64 12.46 17.95
N GLN A 78 -1.54 12.91 18.80
CA GLN A 78 -1.16 13.66 20.03
C GLN A 78 -0.37 12.78 20.99
N SER A 79 -0.80 11.54 21.21
CA SER A 79 -0.07 10.58 22.06
C SER A 79 1.30 10.26 21.48
N LEU A 80 1.39 9.99 20.17
CA LEU A 80 2.66 9.71 19.50
C LEU A 80 3.58 10.92 19.47
N HIS A 81 3.05 12.12 19.27
CA HIS A 81 3.83 13.36 19.31
C HIS A 81 4.50 13.55 20.66
N SER A 82 3.76 13.43 21.76
CA SER A 82 4.30 13.54 23.12
C SER A 82 5.36 12.46 23.40
N PHE A 83 5.12 11.22 22.98
CA PHE A 83 6.07 10.12 23.13
C PHE A 83 7.37 10.35 22.32
N LEU A 84 7.26 10.71 21.04
CA LEU A 84 8.43 10.94 20.19
C LEU A 84 9.27 12.14 20.66
N ALA A 85 8.62 13.21 21.13
CA ALA A 85 9.32 14.41 21.62
C ALA A 85 9.95 14.21 23.00
N ASN A 86 9.21 13.67 23.96
CA ASN A 86 9.64 13.60 25.35
C ASN A 86 10.46 12.35 25.68
N ASP A 87 9.98 11.16 25.24
CA ASP A 87 10.61 9.89 25.60
C ASP A 87 11.75 9.54 24.63
N LEU A 88 11.52 9.63 23.34
CA LEU A 88 12.53 9.33 22.32
C LEU A 88 13.41 10.53 21.94
N LYS A 89 13.09 11.73 22.44
CA LYS A 89 13.89 12.96 22.28
C LYS A 89 14.19 13.34 20.82
N PHE A 90 13.21 13.17 19.92
CA PHE A 90 13.32 13.72 18.58
C PHE A 90 13.23 15.24 18.63
N SER A 91 14.15 15.96 17.98
CA SER A 91 14.20 17.42 18.02
C SER A 91 13.06 18.08 17.23
N ARG A 92 12.48 17.37 16.25
CA ARG A 92 11.35 17.84 15.45
C ARG A 92 10.35 16.71 15.22
N VAL A 93 9.11 16.95 15.65
CA VAL A 93 7.98 16.07 15.44
C VAL A 93 6.85 16.87 14.79
N GLY A 94 6.34 16.40 13.63
CA GLY A 94 5.30 17.11 12.87
C GLY A 94 5.82 18.13 11.87
N PHE A 95 4.91 18.89 11.25
CA PHE A 95 5.18 19.72 10.08
C PHE A 95 5.57 21.16 10.42
N ASN A 96 5.22 21.66 11.58
CA ASN A 96 5.51 23.05 12.00
C ASN A 96 6.48 23.09 13.17
N ILE A 97 7.35 24.10 13.17
CA ILE A 97 8.35 24.33 14.25
C ILE A 97 7.66 24.64 15.59
N ASN A 98 6.48 25.26 15.55
CA ASN A 98 5.72 25.69 16.74
C ASN A 98 4.63 24.67 17.15
N ASP A 99 4.76 23.39 16.78
CA ASP A 99 3.82 22.30 17.10
C ASP A 99 2.35 22.55 16.69
N SER A 100 2.10 23.58 15.87
CA SER A 100 0.74 23.93 15.46
C SER A 100 0.14 22.95 14.45
N LYS A 101 0.96 22.15 13.76
CA LYS A 101 0.52 21.16 12.78
C LYS A 101 1.25 19.85 12.99
N ILE A 102 0.69 19.01 13.86
CA ILE A 102 1.26 17.72 14.25
C ILE A 102 1.19 16.70 13.09
N PHE A 103 0.12 16.72 12.30
CA PHE A 103 -0.09 15.79 11.19
C PHE A 103 -0.77 16.48 10.01
N THR A 104 -0.68 15.87 8.83
CA THR A 104 -1.46 16.23 7.64
C THR A 104 -2.57 15.22 7.41
N VAL A 105 -3.62 15.67 6.76
CA VAL A 105 -4.80 14.85 6.45
C VAL A 105 -5.06 14.90 4.96
N GLU A 106 -5.25 13.73 4.37
CA GLU A 106 -5.52 13.56 2.96
C GLU A 106 -6.80 12.71 2.75
N HIS A 107 -7.34 12.74 1.54
CA HIS A 107 -8.45 11.89 1.12
C HIS A 107 -9.65 11.86 2.09
N GLN A 108 -10.25 13.03 2.34
CA GLN A 108 -11.48 13.14 3.16
C GLN A 108 -11.35 12.52 4.57
N ASN A 109 -10.25 12.80 5.25
CA ASN A 109 -9.96 12.29 6.60
C ASN A 109 -9.84 10.74 6.66
N THR A 110 -9.29 10.11 5.64
CA THR A 110 -8.96 8.68 5.65
C THR A 110 -7.47 8.43 5.82
N TRP A 111 -6.62 9.29 5.28
CA TRP A 111 -5.17 9.20 5.41
C TRP A 111 -4.62 10.32 6.26
N PHE A 112 -3.85 9.94 7.26
CA PHE A 112 -3.16 10.85 8.17
C PHE A 112 -1.68 10.54 8.12
N SER A 113 -0.84 11.55 7.98
CA SER A 113 0.62 11.40 7.95
C SER A 113 1.30 12.38 8.88
N SER A 114 2.34 11.91 9.53
CA SER A 114 3.25 12.71 10.35
C SER A 114 4.67 12.20 10.21
N PHE A 115 5.64 12.96 10.68
CA PHE A 115 7.03 12.53 10.68
C PHE A 115 7.78 13.08 11.90
N ALA A 116 8.89 12.43 12.24
CA ALA A 116 9.82 12.90 13.24
C ALA A 116 11.26 12.82 12.74
N THR A 117 12.10 13.79 13.11
CA THR A 117 13.52 13.85 12.73
C THR A 117 14.35 14.48 13.86
N GLY A 118 15.67 14.45 13.68
CA GLY A 118 16.60 15.14 14.58
C GLY A 118 17.23 14.26 15.67
N ARG A 119 17.26 12.94 15.43
CA ARG A 119 18.04 11.96 16.20
C ARG A 119 19.23 11.50 15.37
N SER A 120 20.40 11.30 15.99
CA SER A 120 21.64 11.01 15.27
C SER A 120 21.62 9.72 14.46
N ALA A 121 21.22 8.60 15.06
CA ALA A 121 21.20 7.29 14.40
C ALA A 121 19.99 7.10 13.44
N ILE A 122 18.97 7.94 13.55
CA ILE A 122 17.74 7.85 12.77
C ILE A 122 17.56 9.11 11.93
N LYS A 123 17.47 8.93 10.60
CA LYS A 123 17.22 10.00 9.64
C LYS A 123 15.80 10.56 9.79
N SER A 124 14.82 9.68 9.81
CA SER A 124 13.41 10.05 9.95
C SER A 124 12.54 8.88 10.40
N ILE A 125 11.46 9.20 11.09
CA ILE A 125 10.33 8.30 11.31
C ILE A 125 9.14 8.88 10.58
N ASN A 126 8.55 8.12 9.67
CA ASN A 126 7.31 8.47 8.99
C ASN A 126 6.17 7.65 9.59
N LEU A 127 5.10 8.33 9.96
CA LEU A 127 3.92 7.78 10.59
C LEU A 127 2.75 7.93 9.62
N ASN A 128 2.19 6.83 9.15
CA ASN A 128 1.03 6.81 8.26
C ASN A 128 -0.11 6.04 8.93
N LEU A 129 -1.27 6.68 9.04
CA LEU A 129 -2.48 6.09 9.58
C LEU A 129 -3.55 6.09 8.49
N HIS A 130 -4.10 4.93 8.21
CA HIS A 130 -5.22 4.75 7.29
C HIS A 130 -6.47 4.33 8.06
N LEU A 131 -7.55 5.10 7.90
CA LEU A 131 -8.87 4.83 8.46
C LEU A 131 -9.87 4.60 7.33
N VAL A 132 -10.89 3.82 7.62
CA VAL A 132 -12.00 3.57 6.68
C VAL A 132 -12.74 4.88 6.38
N ALA A 133 -13.22 5.02 5.14
CA ALA A 133 -13.95 6.20 4.66
C ALA A 133 -15.37 6.29 5.25
N ARG A 134 -15.49 6.54 6.56
CA ARG A 134 -16.79 6.65 7.27
C ARG A 134 -17.66 7.81 6.77
N SER A 135 -17.06 8.74 6.02
CA SER A 135 -17.78 9.85 5.39
C SER A 135 -18.70 9.42 4.25
N ASN A 136 -18.46 8.24 3.65
CA ASN A 136 -19.27 7.71 2.55
C ASN A 136 -19.75 6.28 2.85
N PRO A 137 -20.80 6.11 3.67
CA PRO A 137 -21.29 4.79 4.08
C PRO A 137 -21.83 3.96 2.92
N PHE A 138 -22.33 4.60 1.85
CA PHE A 138 -22.82 3.87 0.67
C PHE A 138 -21.69 3.20 -0.10
N SER A 139 -20.59 3.89 -0.34
CA SER A 139 -19.39 3.29 -0.96
C SER A 139 -18.85 2.16 -0.11
N MET A 140 -18.77 2.38 1.20
CA MET A 140 -18.29 1.40 2.16
C MET A 140 -19.16 0.13 2.18
N CYS A 141 -20.49 0.26 2.18
CA CYS A 141 -21.40 -0.87 2.07
C CYS A 141 -21.27 -1.61 0.75
N LEU A 142 -21.17 -0.86 -0.36
CA LEU A 142 -21.01 -1.44 -1.70
C LEU A 142 -19.69 -2.22 -1.81
N GLU A 143 -18.59 -1.65 -1.35
CA GLU A 143 -17.27 -2.29 -1.35
C GLU A 143 -17.26 -3.55 -0.47
N TYR A 144 -17.92 -3.48 0.70
CA TYR A 144 -18.06 -4.63 1.59
C TYR A 144 -18.87 -5.77 0.94
N LEU A 145 -19.98 -5.43 0.30
CA LEU A 145 -20.81 -6.40 -0.44
C LEU A 145 -20.04 -7.01 -1.61
N LEU A 146 -19.37 -6.19 -2.42
CA LEU A 146 -18.56 -6.67 -3.54
C LEU A 146 -17.38 -7.52 -3.04
N GLY A 147 -16.73 -7.15 -1.95
CA GLY A 147 -15.66 -7.92 -1.33
C GLY A 147 -16.11 -9.27 -0.77
N PHE A 148 -17.39 -9.39 -0.37
CA PHE A 148 -17.97 -10.66 0.05
C PHE A 148 -18.15 -11.63 -1.14
N PHE A 149 -18.62 -11.13 -2.29
CA PHE A 149 -18.81 -11.96 -3.49
C PHE A 149 -17.51 -12.21 -4.25
N PHE A 150 -16.58 -11.28 -4.25
CA PHE A 150 -15.32 -11.32 -5.00
C PHE A 150 -14.14 -11.03 -4.09
N ALA A 151 -13.52 -12.06 -3.56
CA ALA A 151 -12.35 -11.92 -2.68
C ALA A 151 -11.18 -11.13 -3.31
N SER A 152 -11.06 -11.17 -4.66
CA SER A 152 -10.07 -10.39 -5.42
C SER A 152 -10.33 -8.88 -5.43
N LEU A 153 -11.59 -8.46 -5.18
CA LEU A 153 -12.00 -7.05 -5.11
C LEU A 153 -11.96 -6.48 -3.68
N LYS A 154 -11.56 -7.30 -2.70
CA LYS A 154 -11.41 -6.83 -1.32
C LYS A 154 -10.36 -5.72 -1.29
N SER A 155 -10.86 -4.49 -1.30
CA SER A 155 -10.03 -3.30 -1.41
C SER A 155 -9.18 -3.12 -0.15
N LYS A 156 -7.91 -2.77 -0.33
CA LYS A 156 -7.04 -2.31 0.78
C LYS A 156 -7.62 -1.10 1.52
N GLN A 157 -8.55 -0.38 0.89
CA GLN A 157 -9.23 0.79 1.47
C GLN A 157 -10.19 0.44 2.61
N LEU A 158 -10.62 -0.84 2.72
CA LEU A 158 -11.48 -1.31 3.82
C LEU A 158 -10.68 -1.68 5.08
N GLU A 159 -9.37 -1.76 4.99
CA GLU A 159 -8.53 -2.15 6.12
C GLU A 159 -7.99 -0.92 6.85
N GLU A 160 -8.28 -0.82 8.14
CA GLU A 160 -7.66 0.18 9.02
C GLU A 160 -6.31 -0.32 9.47
N PHE A 161 -5.29 0.49 9.27
CA PHE A 161 -3.93 0.16 9.69
C PHE A 161 -3.10 1.38 10.02
N MET A 162 -2.06 1.14 10.76
CA MET A 162 -0.99 2.10 10.99
C MET A 162 0.32 1.52 10.48
N GLU A 163 1.06 2.32 9.73
CA GLU A 163 2.36 1.99 9.19
C GLU A 163 3.39 3.01 9.66
N ILE A 164 4.46 2.52 10.24
CA ILE A 164 5.56 3.35 10.73
C ILE A 164 6.82 2.92 10.02
N VAL A 165 7.45 3.86 9.33
CA VAL A 165 8.69 3.62 8.59
C VAL A 165 9.82 4.41 9.25
N ILE A 166 10.78 3.69 9.80
CA ILE A 166 11.97 4.23 10.47
C ILE A 166 13.15 4.09 9.52
N ARG A 167 13.81 5.19 9.19
CA ARG A 167 15.00 5.20 8.32
C ARG A 167 16.24 5.44 9.14
N PRO A 168 17.20 4.50 9.17
CA PRO A 168 18.48 4.70 9.84
C PRO A 168 19.31 5.75 9.08
N ASN A 169 20.18 6.46 9.82
CA ASN A 169 21.08 7.48 9.26
C ASN A 169 22.53 6.99 9.18
N GLY A 170 22.89 5.94 9.91
CA GLY A 170 24.27 5.47 10.00
C GLY A 170 25.22 6.46 10.70
N ILE A 171 24.69 7.47 11.39
CA ILE A 171 25.46 8.50 12.11
C ILE A 171 25.29 8.24 13.61
N LEU A 172 26.40 8.20 14.32
CA LEU A 172 26.41 8.16 15.77
C LEU A 172 27.13 9.40 16.29
N VAL A 173 26.47 10.15 17.18
CA VAL A 173 27.07 11.22 17.96
C VAL A 173 27.08 10.77 19.40
N THR A 174 28.27 10.49 19.93
CA THR A 174 28.46 10.15 21.35
C THR A 174 28.90 11.40 22.12
N SER A 175 28.63 11.42 23.43
CA SER A 175 29.06 12.51 24.33
C SER A 175 30.58 12.73 24.30
N GLU A 176 31.36 11.71 23.94
CA GLU A 176 32.82 11.75 23.87
C GLU A 176 33.33 12.25 22.51
N SER A 177 32.59 12.06 21.43
CA SER A 177 32.96 12.54 20.11
C SER A 177 31.97 13.59 19.62
N ALA A 178 32.35 14.86 19.72
CA ALA A 178 31.54 15.99 19.25
C ALA A 178 31.30 15.99 17.71
N HIS A 179 31.97 15.11 16.99
CA HIS A 179 31.89 15.04 15.54
C HIS A 179 31.19 13.75 15.05
N PRO A 180 30.29 13.85 14.08
CA PRO A 180 29.66 12.68 13.48
C PRO A 180 30.71 11.82 12.77
N ASN A 181 30.51 10.50 12.76
CA ASN A 181 31.35 9.57 12.03
C ASN A 181 31.35 9.86 10.53
N LYS A 182 32.52 9.81 9.89
CA LYS A 182 32.69 10.08 8.44
C LYS A 182 32.18 8.96 7.52
N ASN A 183 31.97 7.77 8.06
CA ASN A 183 31.66 6.55 7.28
C ASN A 183 30.16 6.19 7.27
N ALA A 184 29.24 7.17 7.41
CA ALA A 184 27.81 6.92 7.48
C ALA A 184 27.28 6.10 6.29
N HIS A 185 27.76 6.38 5.08
CA HIS A 185 27.34 5.65 3.87
C HIS A 185 27.78 4.18 3.90
N GLU A 186 28.99 3.90 4.33
CA GLU A 186 29.50 2.54 4.48
C GLU A 186 28.70 1.74 5.52
N ILE A 187 28.33 2.41 6.64
CA ILE A 187 27.51 1.81 7.68
C ILE A 187 26.11 1.46 7.12
N LEU A 188 25.50 2.33 6.33
CA LEU A 188 24.21 2.07 5.70
C LEU A 188 24.26 0.90 4.72
N THR A 189 25.40 0.62 4.06
CA THR A 189 25.52 -0.57 3.21
C THR A 189 25.45 -1.88 3.98
N LYS A 190 25.76 -1.87 5.29
CA LYS A 190 25.65 -3.05 6.16
C LYS A 190 24.22 -3.34 6.63
N PHE A 191 23.27 -2.43 6.39
CA PHE A 191 21.83 -2.66 6.59
C PHE A 191 21.14 -3.37 5.40
N ARG A 192 21.89 -3.94 4.47
CA ARG A 192 21.37 -4.66 3.30
C ARG A 192 20.99 -6.09 3.61
N PHE A 193 19.93 -6.28 4.37
CA PHE A 193 19.37 -7.58 4.71
C PHE A 193 17.87 -7.47 4.95
N VAL A 194 17.16 -8.57 4.89
CA VAL A 194 15.74 -8.65 5.31
C VAL A 194 15.65 -9.58 6.51
N THR A 195 15.11 -9.04 7.60
CA THR A 195 14.71 -9.82 8.76
C THR A 195 13.41 -9.24 9.33
N SER A 196 12.45 -10.10 9.57
CA SER A 196 11.11 -9.69 9.95
C SER A 196 10.55 -10.64 11.00
N ILE A 197 9.72 -10.08 11.90
CA ILE A 197 8.83 -10.84 12.78
C ILE A 197 7.42 -10.59 12.28
N VAL A 198 6.72 -11.63 11.89
CA VAL A 198 5.39 -11.56 11.25
C VAL A 198 4.39 -12.38 12.05
N ASN A 199 3.20 -11.85 12.24
CA ASN A 199 2.11 -12.59 12.86
C ASN A 199 1.63 -13.70 11.92
N LYS A 200 1.45 -14.92 12.43
CA LYS A 200 1.05 -16.11 11.65
C LYS A 200 -0.26 -15.92 10.89
N GLU A 201 -1.23 -15.24 11.49
CA GLU A 201 -2.52 -14.97 10.87
C GLU A 201 -2.41 -14.08 9.62
N PHE A 202 -1.47 -13.12 9.63
CA PHE A 202 -1.26 -12.16 8.55
C PHE A 202 -0.14 -12.56 7.59
N MET A 203 0.52 -13.68 7.78
CA MET A 203 1.69 -14.09 7.01
C MET A 203 1.43 -14.13 5.49
N ASN A 204 0.34 -14.74 5.07
CA ASN A 204 -0.01 -14.85 3.65
C ASN A 204 -0.31 -13.48 3.03
N GLN A 205 -1.06 -12.64 3.76
CA GLN A 205 -1.37 -11.29 3.34
C GLN A 205 -0.08 -10.45 3.25
N ALA A 206 0.76 -10.50 4.27
CA ALA A 206 2.03 -9.79 4.31
C ALA A 206 2.96 -10.16 3.14
N ARG A 207 3.03 -11.43 2.75
CA ARG A 207 3.79 -11.89 1.56
C ARG A 207 3.23 -11.36 0.25
N THR A 208 1.91 -11.29 0.14
CA THR A 208 1.25 -10.79 -1.08
C THR A 208 1.41 -9.28 -1.22
N GLU A 209 1.39 -8.55 -0.11
CA GLU A 209 1.46 -7.08 -0.11
C GLU A 209 2.88 -6.54 -0.18
N ASN A 210 3.87 -7.31 0.29
CA ASN A 210 5.25 -6.84 0.41
C ASN A 210 6.23 -7.73 -0.34
N TYR A 211 6.87 -7.16 -1.35
CA TYR A 211 7.86 -7.86 -2.17
C TYR A 211 9.03 -8.44 -1.31
N PHE A 212 9.55 -7.68 -0.35
CA PHE A 212 10.63 -8.13 0.52
C PHE A 212 10.25 -9.34 1.40
N LEU A 213 8.97 -9.51 1.76
CA LEU A 213 8.49 -10.69 2.47
C LEU A 213 8.21 -11.87 1.54
N SER A 214 7.89 -11.61 0.28
CA SER A 214 7.63 -12.67 -0.70
C SER A 214 8.86 -13.51 -1.00
N ILE A 215 10.05 -12.94 -0.93
CA ILE A 215 11.34 -13.61 -1.15
C ILE A 215 11.97 -14.17 0.12
N ALA A 216 11.46 -13.80 1.30
CA ALA A 216 11.99 -14.23 2.59
C ALA A 216 11.57 -15.66 2.95
N HIS A 217 12.48 -16.39 3.60
CA HIS A 217 12.22 -17.72 4.14
C HIS A 217 11.61 -17.66 5.54
N THR A 218 10.65 -18.52 5.82
CA THR A 218 10.03 -18.62 7.14
C THR A 218 10.82 -19.57 8.02
N SER A 219 11.10 -19.13 9.25
CA SER A 219 11.70 -19.96 10.28
C SER A 219 10.98 -19.77 11.62
N GLU A 220 10.78 -20.84 12.35
CA GLU A 220 10.26 -20.80 13.71
C GLU A 220 11.42 -20.84 14.71
N ASN A 221 11.25 -20.16 15.84
CA ASN A 221 12.26 -20.13 16.91
C ASN A 221 11.54 -20.07 18.26
N ASP A 222 11.99 -20.84 19.21
CA ASP A 222 11.43 -20.94 20.57
C ASP A 222 11.49 -19.61 21.36
N LYS A 223 12.32 -18.67 20.90
CA LYS A 223 12.40 -17.31 21.48
C LYS A 223 11.23 -16.42 21.14
N LEU A 224 10.40 -16.79 20.15
CA LEU A 224 9.22 -16.01 19.77
C LEU A 224 7.95 -16.54 20.44
N PRO A 225 6.99 -15.67 20.77
CA PRO A 225 5.64 -16.09 21.10
C PRO A 225 5.01 -16.90 19.98
N ASN A 226 4.14 -17.87 20.31
CA ASN A 226 3.53 -18.81 19.36
C ASN A 226 2.79 -18.15 18.18
N ASN A 227 2.33 -16.89 18.36
CA ASN A 227 1.60 -16.15 17.34
C ASN A 227 2.48 -15.57 16.26
N PHE A 228 3.80 -15.59 16.43
CA PHE A 228 4.75 -14.96 15.50
C PHE A 228 5.70 -15.96 14.86
N VAL A 229 6.20 -15.59 13.68
CA VAL A 229 7.25 -16.33 12.95
C VAL A 229 8.31 -15.37 12.47
N TYR A 230 9.53 -15.87 12.29
CA TYR A 230 10.57 -15.14 11.57
C TYR A 230 10.43 -15.33 10.06
N MET A 231 10.65 -14.25 9.34
CA MET A 231 10.82 -14.25 7.90
C MET A 231 12.09 -13.48 7.57
N SER A 232 13.10 -14.17 7.01
CA SER A 232 14.40 -13.57 6.75
C SER A 232 15.03 -14.11 5.46
N ASP A 233 15.96 -13.34 4.89
CA ASP A 233 16.76 -13.75 3.72
C ASP A 233 17.62 -14.97 4.05
N VAL A 234 18.20 -14.96 5.25
CA VAL A 234 19.10 -16.00 5.74
C VAL A 234 18.67 -16.40 7.15
N ASN A 235 18.56 -17.68 7.43
CA ASN A 235 18.11 -18.19 8.73
C ASN A 235 18.91 -17.65 9.93
N GLN A 236 20.17 -17.31 9.72
CA GLN A 236 21.04 -16.73 10.76
C GLN A 236 20.54 -15.36 11.25
N LEU A 237 19.76 -14.62 10.44
CA LEU A 237 19.20 -13.33 10.80
C LEU A 237 18.01 -13.41 11.76
N SER A 238 17.45 -14.59 12.01
CA SER A 238 16.31 -14.79 12.92
C SER A 238 16.59 -14.33 14.36
N GLY A 239 17.86 -14.28 14.79
CA GLY A 239 18.26 -13.79 16.11
C GLY A 239 18.54 -12.29 16.21
N PHE A 240 18.54 -11.56 15.09
CA PHE A 240 18.99 -10.17 15.04
C PHE A 240 18.26 -9.26 16.03
N MET A 241 16.93 -9.29 16.06
CA MET A 241 16.16 -8.41 16.94
C MET A 241 16.35 -8.73 18.43
N PHE A 242 16.59 -10.02 18.76
CA PHE A 242 16.85 -10.46 20.14
C PHE A 242 18.27 -10.18 20.61
N HIS A 243 19.17 -9.91 19.70
CA HIS A 243 20.54 -9.52 20.06
C HIS A 243 20.61 -8.11 20.64
N TYR A 244 19.83 -7.19 20.07
CA TYR A 244 19.85 -5.78 20.43
C TYR A 244 18.77 -5.37 21.44
N SER A 245 17.75 -6.20 21.65
CA SER A 245 16.62 -5.86 22.52
C SER A 245 15.95 -7.11 23.07
N LYS A 246 15.02 -6.96 24.02
CA LYS A 246 14.24 -8.03 24.61
C LYS A 246 12.78 -7.97 24.15
N PRO A 247 12.47 -8.33 22.91
CA PRO A 247 11.15 -8.13 22.32
C PRO A 247 10.07 -9.09 22.87
N TYR A 248 10.42 -10.15 23.60
CA TYR A 248 9.48 -11.22 23.98
C TYR A 248 8.25 -10.71 24.75
N GLU A 249 8.46 -9.88 25.78
CA GLU A 249 7.36 -9.37 26.61
C GLU A 249 6.40 -8.46 25.82
N VAL A 250 6.96 -7.58 25.00
CA VAL A 250 6.19 -6.69 24.14
C VAL A 250 5.43 -7.47 23.08
N LEU A 251 6.08 -8.44 22.42
CA LEU A 251 5.46 -9.27 21.39
C LEU A 251 4.37 -10.19 21.94
N SER A 252 4.53 -10.71 23.17
CA SER A 252 3.51 -11.55 23.78
C SER A 252 2.16 -10.84 23.97
N GLN A 253 2.21 -9.52 24.23
CA GLN A 253 1.03 -8.67 24.37
C GLN A 253 0.53 -8.13 23.02
N ALA A 254 1.40 -8.06 22.01
CA ALA A 254 1.13 -7.44 20.72
C ALA A 254 0.39 -8.33 19.71
N GLY A 255 -0.01 -9.54 20.07
CA GLY A 255 -0.57 -10.53 19.16
C GLY A 255 -1.74 -10.01 18.29
N ASN A 256 -2.63 -9.21 18.85
CA ASN A 256 -3.79 -8.65 18.13
C ASN A 256 -3.49 -7.32 17.43
N LEU A 257 -2.48 -6.60 17.89
CA LEU A 257 -2.14 -5.27 17.37
C LEU A 257 -1.13 -5.34 16.23
N LEU A 258 -0.04 -6.10 16.42
CA LEU A 258 1.09 -6.13 15.53
C LEU A 258 0.88 -7.13 14.38
N LYS A 259 0.98 -6.65 13.14
CA LYS A 259 1.00 -7.50 11.94
C LYS A 259 2.41 -7.96 11.61
N TYR A 260 3.34 -7.02 11.49
CA TYR A 260 4.77 -7.33 11.32
C TYR A 260 5.69 -6.18 11.72
N ILE A 261 6.92 -6.53 12.06
CA ILE A 261 8.09 -5.66 12.15
C ILE A 261 9.11 -6.19 11.16
N SER A 262 9.63 -5.34 10.29
CA SER A 262 10.60 -5.75 9.27
C SER A 262 11.74 -4.76 9.16
N PHE A 263 12.97 -5.25 9.19
CA PHE A 263 14.15 -4.52 8.74
C PHE A 263 14.46 -4.96 7.32
N THR A 264 14.48 -4.02 6.39
CA THR A 264 14.67 -4.30 4.96
C THR A 264 15.32 -3.14 4.24
N ASP A 265 16.07 -3.44 3.20
CA ASP A 265 16.57 -2.48 2.22
C ASP A 265 15.75 -2.50 0.93
N LEU A 266 14.87 -3.50 0.76
CA LEU A 266 14.12 -3.72 -0.45
C LEU A 266 12.80 -2.92 -0.49
N PRO A 267 12.27 -2.62 -1.70
CA PRO A 267 11.00 -1.94 -1.85
C PRO A 267 9.81 -2.80 -1.42
N VAL A 268 8.67 -2.14 -1.17
CA VAL A 268 7.39 -2.81 -0.89
C VAL A 268 6.80 -3.43 -2.15
N ASN A 269 6.87 -2.70 -3.28
CA ASN A 269 6.39 -3.18 -4.56
C ASN A 269 7.53 -3.82 -5.36
N PRO A 270 7.25 -4.87 -6.16
CA PRO A 270 8.26 -5.46 -7.02
C PRO A 270 8.74 -4.44 -8.06
N PRO A 271 10.05 -4.15 -8.15
CA PRO A 271 10.59 -3.22 -9.13
C PRO A 271 10.46 -3.80 -10.54
N ARG A 272 10.18 -2.94 -11.51
CA ARG A 272 9.96 -3.32 -12.90
C ARG A 272 11.24 -3.29 -13.72
N ASP A 273 12.11 -2.31 -13.42
CA ASP A 273 13.33 -2.00 -14.17
C ASP A 273 14.56 -2.02 -13.27
N ASP A 274 15.75 -2.17 -13.86
CA ASP A 274 17.04 -2.06 -13.18
C ASP A 274 17.22 -0.71 -12.47
N LYS A 275 16.78 0.37 -13.11
CA LYS A 275 16.86 1.74 -12.56
C LYS A 275 15.97 1.91 -11.33
N GLU A 276 14.77 1.34 -11.40
CA GLU A 276 13.83 1.33 -10.27
C GLU A 276 14.41 0.49 -9.13
N TRP A 277 15.03 -0.65 -9.44
CA TRP A 277 15.74 -1.48 -8.45
C TRP A 277 16.80 -0.67 -7.70
N GLU A 278 17.73 -0.02 -8.42
CA GLU A 278 18.82 0.75 -7.80
C GLU A 278 18.33 1.94 -6.97
N SER A 279 17.29 2.64 -7.44
CA SER A 279 16.73 3.81 -6.75
C SER A 279 15.86 3.45 -5.55
N SER A 280 15.30 2.25 -5.51
CA SER A 280 14.37 1.80 -4.47
C SER A 280 15.04 1.12 -3.28
N ILE A 281 16.35 0.77 -3.39
CA ILE A 281 17.11 0.19 -2.30
C ILE A 281 17.42 1.27 -1.27
N GLU A 282 16.69 1.26 -0.17
CA GLU A 282 16.91 2.16 0.97
C GLU A 282 16.69 1.38 2.26
N PRO A 283 17.70 1.34 3.18
CA PRO A 283 17.54 0.71 4.48
C PRO A 283 16.41 1.35 5.28
N LYS A 284 15.53 0.52 5.80
CA LYS A 284 14.38 0.96 6.60
C LYS A 284 13.89 -0.14 7.53
N ALA A 285 13.32 0.26 8.64
CA ALA A 285 12.50 -0.61 9.46
C ALA A 285 11.02 -0.23 9.28
N ILE A 286 10.17 -1.21 9.05
CA ILE A 286 8.73 -1.02 8.82
C ILE A 286 7.98 -1.73 9.94
N ILE A 287 7.10 -1.01 10.62
CA ILE A 287 6.15 -1.56 11.59
C ILE A 287 4.77 -1.42 10.98
N ARG A 288 4.06 -2.53 10.83
CA ARG A 288 2.66 -2.54 10.40
C ARG A 288 1.79 -3.07 11.51
N CYS A 289 0.81 -2.31 11.94
CA CYS A 289 -0.09 -2.70 13.02
C CYS A 289 -1.54 -2.33 12.69
N ALA A 290 -2.48 -2.93 13.42
CA ALA A 290 -3.85 -2.48 13.46
C ALA A 290 -3.92 -1.08 14.11
N VAL A 291 -5.00 -0.35 13.89
CA VAL A 291 -5.19 0.97 14.51
C VAL A 291 -5.53 0.79 15.99
N PRO A 292 -4.72 1.37 16.90
CA PRO A 292 -4.98 1.25 18.32
C PRO A 292 -6.34 1.87 18.69
N GLN A 293 -7.10 1.14 19.51
CA GLN A 293 -8.44 1.55 19.93
C GLN A 293 -8.46 2.07 21.36
N ASN A 294 -7.55 1.55 22.19
CA ASN A 294 -7.49 1.82 23.64
C ASN A 294 -6.14 2.44 24.02
N GLU A 295 -6.10 3.11 25.17
CA GLU A 295 -4.84 3.67 25.72
C GLU A 295 -3.78 2.60 25.97
N ASN A 296 -4.16 1.39 26.35
CA ASN A 296 -3.22 0.27 26.54
C ASN A 296 -2.55 -0.14 25.21
N GLU A 297 -3.32 -0.19 24.14
CA GLU A 297 -2.78 -0.47 22.79
C GLU A 297 -1.88 0.66 22.28
N LEU A 298 -2.20 1.92 22.62
CA LEU A 298 -1.31 3.06 22.33
C LEU A 298 0.01 2.98 23.09
N LYS A 299 -0.02 2.60 24.38
CA LYS A 299 1.19 2.36 25.16
C LYS A 299 2.02 1.21 24.58
N LEU A 300 1.35 0.14 24.19
CA LEU A 300 2.01 -1.01 23.54
C LEU A 300 2.65 -0.62 22.19
N LEU A 301 1.95 0.20 21.40
CA LEU A 301 2.50 0.75 20.15
C LEU A 301 3.77 1.58 20.42
N ASN A 302 3.74 2.44 21.44
CA ASN A 302 4.91 3.22 21.85
C ASN A 302 6.09 2.31 22.27
N GLN A 303 5.82 1.22 22.99
CA GLN A 303 6.83 0.22 23.34
C GLN A 303 7.42 -0.49 22.10
N ILE A 304 6.58 -0.83 21.12
CA ILE A 304 7.04 -1.41 19.84
C ILE A 304 7.95 -0.42 19.08
N ILE A 305 7.56 0.85 19.01
CA ILE A 305 8.38 1.87 18.37
C ILE A 305 9.72 2.04 19.09
N SER A 306 9.69 2.11 20.44
CA SER A 306 10.90 2.21 21.28
C SER A 306 11.84 1.04 21.01
N LEU A 307 11.31 -0.18 20.97
CA LEU A 307 12.06 -1.41 20.68
C LEU A 307 12.76 -1.33 19.32
N VAL A 308 12.07 -0.91 18.26
CA VAL A 308 12.69 -0.80 16.93
C VAL A 308 13.73 0.32 16.87
N VAL A 309 13.50 1.44 17.56
CA VAL A 309 14.47 2.53 17.67
C VAL A 309 15.73 2.06 18.41
N GLU A 310 15.56 1.33 19.53
CA GLU A 310 16.66 0.73 20.30
C GLU A 310 17.52 -0.23 19.48
N ILE A 311 16.87 -1.08 18.66
CA ILE A 311 17.58 -1.98 17.73
C ILE A 311 18.36 -1.17 16.69
N CYS A 312 17.79 -0.12 16.11
CA CYS A 312 18.48 0.74 15.16
C CYS A 312 19.70 1.44 15.78
N ASP A 313 19.53 1.98 16.99
CA ASP A 313 20.60 2.67 17.74
C ASP A 313 21.71 1.69 18.10
N GLY A 314 21.38 0.54 18.71
CA GLY A 314 22.33 -0.49 19.11
C GLY A 314 23.13 -1.05 17.92
N PHE A 315 22.45 -1.36 16.83
CA PHE A 315 23.12 -1.85 15.63
C PHE A 315 24.03 -0.79 15.00
N THR A 316 23.58 0.46 14.94
CA THR A 316 24.42 1.57 14.45
C THR A 316 25.64 1.79 15.36
N GLN A 317 25.47 1.69 16.67
CA GLN A 317 26.55 1.79 17.63
C GLN A 317 27.61 0.71 17.42
N ASP A 318 27.21 -0.56 17.33
CA ASP A 318 28.11 -1.66 17.10
C ASP A 318 28.90 -1.53 15.78
N LEU A 319 28.22 -1.03 14.72
CA LEU A 319 28.86 -0.80 13.43
C LEU A 319 29.90 0.34 13.48
N VAL A 320 29.61 1.42 14.21
CA VAL A 320 30.52 2.58 14.35
C VAL A 320 31.72 2.21 15.21
N GLN A 321 31.49 1.50 16.33
CA GLN A 321 32.52 1.09 17.27
C GLN A 321 33.32 -0.16 16.79
N GLN A 322 32.94 -0.76 15.67
CA GLN A 322 33.51 -2.01 15.17
C GLN A 322 33.55 -3.11 16.25
N SER A 323 32.44 -3.23 16.98
CA SER A 323 32.29 -4.16 18.09
C SER A 323 32.67 -5.61 17.66
N PRO A 324 33.44 -6.35 18.46
CA PRO A 324 33.73 -7.74 18.16
C PRO A 324 32.51 -8.65 18.23
N ASN A 325 31.44 -8.19 18.89
CA ASN A 325 30.15 -8.89 19.04
C ASN A 325 29.14 -8.52 17.97
N LEU A 326 29.57 -7.98 16.83
CA LEU A 326 28.69 -7.62 15.73
C LEU A 326 27.91 -8.84 15.26
N PHE A 327 26.57 -8.76 15.34
CA PHE A 327 25.69 -9.86 14.94
C PHE A 327 25.78 -10.16 13.45
N ILE A 328 25.88 -9.13 12.62
CA ILE A 328 25.94 -9.26 11.16
C ILE A 328 27.38 -9.37 10.70
N THR A 329 27.80 -10.61 10.43
CA THR A 329 29.13 -10.91 9.91
C THR A 329 29.23 -10.64 8.41
N ASN A 330 30.47 -10.49 7.92
CA ASN A 330 30.73 -10.33 6.49
C ASN A 330 30.21 -11.49 5.64
N ASP A 331 30.13 -12.69 6.19
CA ASP A 331 29.59 -13.86 5.48
C ASP A 331 28.08 -13.77 5.30
N ILE A 332 27.35 -13.27 6.30
CA ILE A 332 25.92 -12.98 6.19
C ILE A 332 25.70 -11.93 5.10
N LEU A 333 26.47 -10.82 5.11
CA LEU A 333 26.37 -9.77 4.10
C LEU A 333 26.68 -10.26 2.68
N LYS A 334 27.66 -11.14 2.50
CA LYS A 334 27.94 -11.77 1.20
C LYS A 334 26.75 -12.60 0.71
N ARG A 335 26.13 -13.40 1.60
CA ARG A 335 24.94 -14.20 1.25
C ARG A 335 23.76 -13.33 0.87
N THR A 336 23.47 -12.30 1.64
CA THR A 336 22.37 -11.36 1.34
C THR A 336 22.63 -10.61 0.04
N THR A 337 23.86 -10.17 -0.23
CA THR A 337 24.25 -9.53 -1.49
C THR A 337 24.07 -10.48 -2.69
N ASN A 338 24.46 -11.75 -2.55
CA ASN A 338 24.26 -12.75 -3.60
C ASN A 338 22.77 -12.98 -3.90
N LEU A 339 21.90 -13.02 -2.86
CA LEU A 339 20.46 -13.12 -3.06
C LEU A 339 19.91 -11.91 -3.81
N ARG A 340 20.35 -10.70 -3.50
CA ARG A 340 19.96 -9.48 -4.24
C ARG A 340 20.40 -9.51 -5.69
N GLN A 341 21.60 -10.02 -5.96
CA GLN A 341 22.08 -10.20 -7.32
C GLN A 341 21.25 -11.24 -8.09
N GLN A 342 20.82 -12.31 -7.43
CA GLN A 342 19.91 -13.29 -8.04
C GLN A 342 18.55 -12.69 -8.37
N GLU A 343 17.97 -11.88 -7.47
CA GLU A 343 16.72 -11.18 -7.71
C GLU A 343 16.83 -10.16 -8.87
N LEU A 344 17.91 -9.39 -8.90
CA LEU A 344 18.18 -8.47 -10.01
C LEU A 344 18.30 -9.22 -11.36
N ASN A 345 18.96 -10.38 -11.37
CA ASN A 345 19.07 -11.20 -12.57
C ASN A 345 17.69 -11.75 -13.04
N LYS A 346 16.79 -12.09 -12.08
CA LYS A 346 15.40 -12.48 -12.42
C LYS A 346 14.65 -11.31 -13.07
N ILE A 347 14.76 -10.10 -12.52
CA ILE A 347 14.13 -8.89 -13.09
C ILE A 347 14.66 -8.64 -14.50
N LYS A 348 15.99 -8.67 -14.69
CA LYS A 348 16.61 -8.51 -16.03
C LYS A 348 16.14 -9.56 -17.03
N LYS A 349 15.97 -10.79 -16.60
CA LYS A 349 15.44 -11.86 -17.44
C LYS A 349 14.01 -11.59 -17.85
N PHE A 350 13.17 -11.23 -16.89
CA PHE A 350 11.76 -10.88 -17.16
C PHE A 350 11.62 -9.69 -18.11
N MET A 351 12.44 -8.63 -17.95
CA MET A 351 12.48 -7.49 -18.88
C MET A 351 12.78 -7.94 -20.31
N LYS A 352 13.82 -8.77 -20.50
CA LYS A 352 14.17 -9.28 -21.82
C LYS A 352 13.06 -10.13 -22.44
N GLU A 353 12.38 -10.93 -21.63
CA GLU A 353 11.23 -11.74 -22.09
C GLU A 353 10.07 -10.84 -22.55
N THR A 354 9.71 -9.81 -21.74
CA THR A 354 8.66 -8.83 -22.10
C THR A 354 9.02 -8.00 -23.34
N GLU A 355 10.26 -7.57 -23.49
CA GLU A 355 10.72 -6.88 -24.71
C GLU A 355 10.61 -7.77 -25.95
N LEU A 356 10.97 -9.04 -25.83
CA LEU A 356 10.84 -10.00 -26.91
C LEU A 356 9.38 -10.27 -27.29
N GLU A 357 8.48 -10.33 -26.31
CA GLU A 357 7.04 -10.47 -26.55
C GLU A 357 6.47 -9.25 -27.24
N LEU A 358 6.74 -8.05 -26.75
CA LEU A 358 6.34 -6.79 -27.37
C LEU A 358 6.88 -6.66 -28.82
N ALA A 359 8.11 -7.09 -29.05
CA ALA A 359 8.68 -7.09 -30.39
C ALA A 359 7.99 -8.09 -31.32
N LYS A 360 7.54 -9.25 -30.79
CA LYS A 360 6.74 -10.23 -31.58
C LYS A 360 5.35 -9.69 -31.87
N GLU A 361 4.69 -9.06 -30.89
CA GLU A 361 3.36 -8.45 -31.09
C GLU A 361 3.41 -7.34 -32.14
N LYS A 362 4.38 -6.41 -32.03
CA LYS A 362 4.57 -5.36 -33.04
C LYS A 362 4.80 -5.92 -34.44
N LYS A 363 5.58 -7.02 -34.57
CA LYS A 363 5.76 -7.68 -35.86
C LYS A 363 4.47 -8.28 -36.39
N LEU A 364 3.68 -8.92 -35.54
CA LEU A 364 2.38 -9.48 -35.89
C LEU A 364 1.38 -8.40 -36.31
N GLU A 365 1.35 -7.26 -35.61
CA GLU A 365 0.52 -6.12 -35.98
C GLU A 365 0.93 -5.52 -37.33
N LEU A 366 2.22 -5.33 -37.55
CA LEU A 366 2.75 -4.87 -38.84
C LEU A 366 2.41 -5.85 -39.98
N GLU A 367 2.49 -7.16 -39.75
CA GLU A 367 2.08 -8.15 -40.75
C GLU A 367 0.58 -8.10 -41.02
N LYS A 368 -0.24 -7.98 -39.96
CA LYS A 368 -1.69 -7.81 -40.09
C LYS A 368 -2.05 -6.53 -40.85
N ALA A 369 -1.38 -5.41 -40.54
CA ALA A 369 -1.58 -4.15 -41.25
C ALA A 369 -1.18 -4.27 -42.74
N LYS A 370 -0.03 -4.87 -43.04
CA LYS A 370 0.40 -5.15 -44.43
C LYS A 370 -0.59 -6.06 -45.16
N ARG A 371 -1.11 -7.12 -44.52
CA ARG A 371 -2.14 -7.98 -45.13
C ARG A 371 -3.45 -7.24 -45.39
N ARG A 372 -3.87 -6.33 -44.49
CA ARG A 372 -5.05 -5.46 -44.71
C ARG A 372 -4.85 -4.53 -45.92
N GLN A 373 -3.66 -3.91 -46.04
CA GLN A 373 -3.32 -3.06 -47.18
C GLN A 373 -3.29 -3.88 -48.51
N LEU A 374 -2.69 -5.08 -48.51
CA LEU A 374 -2.64 -5.96 -49.68
C LEU A 374 -4.03 -6.45 -50.06
N LYS A 375 -4.94 -6.69 -49.12
CA LYS A 375 -6.36 -7.00 -49.38
C LYS A 375 -7.06 -5.82 -50.09
N ALA A 376 -6.86 -4.60 -49.53
CA ALA A 376 -7.46 -3.39 -50.07
C ALA A 376 -6.95 -3.07 -51.50
N SER A 377 -5.68 -3.42 -51.82
CA SER A 377 -5.08 -3.21 -53.13
C SER A 377 -5.31 -4.36 -54.14
N GLY A 378 -6.05 -5.43 -53.79
CA GLY A 378 -6.29 -6.59 -54.68
C GLY A 378 -5.04 -7.42 -55.03
N GLN A 379 -3.92 -7.18 -54.41
CA GLN A 379 -2.65 -7.87 -54.71
C GLN A 379 -2.35 -9.07 -53.81
N GLN A 380 -3.25 -9.41 -52.91
CA GLN A 380 -3.02 -10.47 -51.93
C GLN A 380 -2.78 -11.84 -52.53
N GLU A 381 -3.54 -12.22 -53.60
CA GLU A 381 -3.40 -13.52 -54.23
C GLU A 381 -2.02 -13.75 -54.84
N LYS A 382 -1.43 -12.68 -55.47
CA LYS A 382 -0.08 -12.74 -56.06
C LYS A 382 1.02 -12.89 -54.96
N VAL A 383 0.81 -12.32 -53.78
CA VAL A 383 1.77 -12.42 -52.66
C VAL A 383 1.65 -13.79 -51.98
N ASP A 384 0.43 -14.32 -51.83
CA ASP A 384 0.19 -15.66 -51.26
C ASP A 384 0.74 -16.78 -52.16
N GLN A 385 0.63 -16.64 -53.46
CA GLN A 385 1.26 -17.57 -54.42
C GLN A 385 2.79 -17.55 -54.31
N LYS A 386 3.44 -16.35 -54.28
CA LYS A 386 4.88 -16.24 -54.06
C LYS A 386 5.36 -16.79 -52.74
N MET A 387 4.58 -16.63 -51.68
CA MET A 387 4.91 -17.17 -50.35
C MET A 387 4.77 -18.71 -50.32
N LYS A 388 3.80 -19.26 -51.02
CA LYS A 388 3.59 -20.71 -51.18
C LYS A 388 4.75 -21.35 -51.92
N GLU A 389 5.16 -20.79 -53.09
CA GLU A 389 6.33 -21.21 -53.83
C GLU A 389 7.63 -21.16 -53.02
N LYS A 390 7.83 -20.07 -52.24
CA LYS A 390 9.00 -19.92 -51.36
C LYS A 390 9.05 -20.95 -50.24
N ARG A 391 7.90 -21.34 -49.70
CA ARG A 391 7.80 -22.42 -48.70
C ARG A 391 8.09 -23.79 -49.33
N GLU A 392 7.58 -24.07 -50.49
CA GLU A 392 7.86 -25.31 -51.21
C GLU A 392 9.35 -25.44 -51.59
N ARG A 393 9.97 -24.37 -52.07
CA ARG A 393 11.45 -24.34 -52.33
C ARG A 393 12.26 -24.60 -51.04
N ARG A 394 11.86 -24.01 -49.92
CA ARG A 394 12.51 -24.29 -48.63
C ARG A 394 12.35 -25.71 -48.16
N LEU A 395 11.18 -26.29 -48.33
CA LEU A 395 10.90 -27.71 -47.99
C LEU A 395 11.72 -28.67 -48.88
N LYS A 396 11.78 -28.40 -50.18
CA LYS A 396 12.61 -29.17 -51.12
C LYS A 396 14.10 -29.10 -50.79
N ASN A 397 14.60 -27.90 -50.45
CA ASN A 397 15.99 -27.73 -50.02
C ASN A 397 16.29 -28.46 -48.69
N LYS A 398 15.35 -28.39 -47.71
CA LYS A 398 15.50 -29.08 -46.43
C LYS A 398 15.43 -30.61 -46.54
N GLN A 399 14.68 -31.13 -47.56
CA GLN A 399 14.69 -32.53 -47.89
C GLN A 399 15.99 -32.97 -48.58
N ARG A 400 16.55 -32.14 -49.49
CA ARG A 400 17.83 -32.42 -50.15
C ARG A 400 19.00 -32.45 -49.14
N THR A 401 19.05 -31.54 -48.15
CA THR A 401 20.06 -31.54 -47.08
C THR A 401 19.89 -32.68 -46.07
N ARG A 402 18.77 -33.39 -46.02
CA ARG A 402 18.58 -34.58 -45.20
C ARG A 402 18.98 -35.91 -45.90
N PHE A 403 19.18 -35.90 -47.21
CA PHE A 403 19.60 -37.03 -48.01
C PHE A 403 21.07 -36.95 -48.47
N GLN A 404 21.78 -35.93 -48.05
CA GLN A 404 23.26 -35.85 -48.03
C GLN A 404 23.76 -36.08 -46.60
#